data_5f4f6c9b1835d25c8edea89066b8a84d
#
_entry.id   5f4f6c9b1835d25c8edea89066b8a84d
#
_cell.length_a   1.000
_cell.length_b   1.000
_cell.length_c   1.000
_cell.angle_alpha   90.00
_cell.angle_beta   90.00
_cell.angle_gamma   90.00
#
_symmetry.space_group_name_H-M   'P 1'
#
loop_
_entity.id
_entity.type
_entity.pdbx_description
1 polymer ?
#
loop_
_entity_poly.entity_id
_entity_poly.type
_entity_poly.pdbx_seq_one_letter_code
_entity_poly.pdbx_strand_id
1 'polypeptide(L)'
;MFKLVLEKAEDPEIKLPTSSGSLKKKESSIYFCFIDYAKGFDCVDHNKLWKILKEMGIPDHLTFLLRNLCAGQEATVRTGHGTMDWFQIGKGALQGCIWSPCLFNLYAEYIMQNAGLDETQAGIKIARRNINNLGYTDETTFMAESKEKLKSFLMKVKEESEKAGLKLNITTIMASGPITSWQIDGETMDTGRDFISLGSKTTADGDCSHEIKRCLLLGRKAMANLDSIVKGRDITYPKKVHLVKAMVFPVVMYGCESWTIKKGGCQRIDAFELWCWRRLLRFPWTARRSNQSILKEMFIGRTDVEAETPLLWP
;
A
#
# COMPACT_ATOMS: atom_id res chain seq x y z
N MET A 1 6.65 6.40 -19.18
CA MET A 1 7.09 6.60 -17.77
C MET A 1 6.00 6.21 -16.79
N PHE A 2 4.77 6.74 -16.89
CA PHE A 2 3.60 6.30 -16.10
C PHE A 2 3.35 4.80 -16.16
N LYS A 3 3.46 4.23 -17.36
CA LYS A 3 3.38 2.80 -17.61
C LYS A 3 4.44 2.01 -16.85
N LEU A 4 5.62 2.59 -16.62
CA LEU A 4 6.73 1.92 -15.92
C LEU A 4 6.50 1.83 -14.40
N VAL A 5 5.88 2.84 -13.78
CA VAL A 5 5.56 2.82 -12.33
C VAL A 5 4.37 1.90 -12.08
N LEU A 6 3.34 1.96 -12.93
CA LEU A 6 2.21 1.02 -12.90
C LEU A 6 2.63 -0.39 -13.36
N GLU A 7 3.45 -0.53 -14.41
CA GLU A 7 4.00 -1.82 -14.82
C GLU A 7 4.94 -2.42 -13.75
N LYS A 8 5.68 -1.60 -13.01
CA LYS A 8 6.43 -2.09 -11.82
C LYS A 8 5.47 -2.58 -10.72
N ALA A 9 4.28 -2.01 -10.58
CA ALA A 9 3.28 -2.41 -9.60
C ALA A 9 2.34 -3.53 -10.09
N GLU A 10 2.11 -3.61 -11.42
CA GLU A 10 1.21 -4.60 -12.04
C GLU A 10 1.96 -5.81 -12.63
N ASP A 11 3.30 -5.78 -12.68
CA ASP A 11 4.08 -6.94 -13.13
C ASP A 11 3.93 -8.08 -12.09
N PRO A 12 3.23 -9.17 -12.40
CA PRO A 12 3.01 -10.28 -11.46
C PRO A 12 4.30 -10.93 -10.98
N GLU A 13 5.45 -10.65 -11.63
CA GLU A 13 6.77 -11.10 -11.18
C GLU A 13 7.40 -10.16 -10.14
N ILE A 14 6.94 -8.90 -10.01
CA ILE A 14 7.36 -7.94 -8.99
C ILE A 14 6.37 -8.01 -7.81
N LYS A 15 6.20 -9.17 -7.24
CA LYS A 15 5.66 -9.27 -5.89
C LYS A 15 6.71 -8.68 -4.96
N LEU A 16 6.34 -7.66 -4.16
CA LEU A 16 7.15 -7.24 -3.03
C LEU A 16 7.70 -8.50 -2.36
N PRO A 17 8.99 -8.55 -2.01
CA PRO A 17 9.60 -9.74 -1.40
C PRO A 17 9.10 -9.98 0.03
N THR A 18 7.82 -9.81 0.26
CA THR A 18 7.09 -10.28 1.45
C THR A 18 6.94 -11.79 1.44
N SER A 19 7.07 -12.45 0.27
CA SER A 19 7.19 -13.89 0.19
C SER A 19 8.63 -14.31 0.49
N SER A 20 8.93 -14.59 1.74
CA SER A 20 10.24 -15.10 2.20
C SER A 20 10.67 -16.40 1.49
N GLY A 21 9.80 -17.01 0.70
CA GLY A 21 10.10 -18.22 -0.08
C GLY A 21 11.13 -18.02 -1.19
N SER A 22 11.11 -16.89 -1.90
CA SER A 22 12.09 -16.59 -2.96
C SER A 22 13.39 -16.00 -2.42
N LEU A 23 13.35 -15.36 -1.26
CA LEU A 23 14.53 -14.73 -0.65
C LEU A 23 15.37 -15.70 0.19
N LYS A 24 14.81 -16.79 0.70
CA LYS A 24 15.53 -17.80 1.49
C LYS A 24 16.56 -18.62 0.70
N LYS A 25 16.62 -18.50 -0.62
CA LYS A 25 17.61 -19.22 -1.45
C LYS A 25 19.00 -18.55 -1.54
N LYS A 26 19.16 -17.31 -1.04
CA LYS A 26 20.46 -16.64 -0.97
C LYS A 26 20.82 -16.43 0.50
N GLU A 27 22.02 -16.82 0.91
CA GLU A 27 22.60 -16.63 2.26
C GLU A 27 22.85 -15.14 2.61
N SER A 28 22.45 -14.20 1.76
CA SER A 28 22.65 -12.77 1.98
C SER A 28 21.46 -12.16 2.73
N SER A 29 21.74 -11.49 3.84
CA SER A 29 20.75 -10.67 4.56
C SER A 29 20.29 -9.51 3.68
N ILE A 30 19.00 -9.28 3.61
CA ILE A 30 18.40 -8.15 2.90
C ILE A 30 17.95 -7.13 3.92
N TYR A 31 18.30 -5.88 3.66
CA TYR A 31 17.94 -4.72 4.48
C TYR A 31 16.90 -3.89 3.79
N PHE A 32 15.83 -3.57 4.52
CA PHE A 32 14.75 -2.69 4.10
C PHE A 32 14.77 -1.43 4.94
N CYS A 33 14.52 -0.30 4.33
CA CYS A 33 14.27 0.95 5.02
C CYS A 33 13.00 1.58 4.50
N PHE A 34 12.06 1.79 5.39
CA PHE A 34 10.80 2.46 5.10
C PHE A 34 10.95 3.93 5.43
N ILE A 35 10.66 4.76 4.46
CA ILE A 35 10.70 6.21 4.60
C ILE A 35 9.33 6.80 4.24
N ASP A 36 9.04 7.91 4.87
CA ASP A 36 7.90 8.74 4.60
C ASP A 36 8.37 10.20 4.49
N TYR A 37 7.74 11.00 3.63
CA TYR A 37 8.02 12.42 3.55
C TYR A 37 7.10 13.18 4.49
N ALA A 38 7.68 13.89 5.47
CA ALA A 38 6.91 14.69 6.42
C ALA A 38 6.09 15.76 5.68
N LYS A 39 4.77 15.57 5.63
CA LYS A 39 3.83 16.41 4.85
C LYS A 39 4.25 16.56 3.39
N GLY A 40 4.65 15.44 2.76
CA GLY A 40 5.22 15.44 1.42
C GLY A 40 4.41 16.24 0.42
N PHE A 41 3.11 15.99 0.34
CA PHE A 41 2.21 16.72 -0.55
C PHE A 41 2.13 18.22 -0.26
N ASP A 42 2.12 18.62 0.99
CA ASP A 42 2.02 20.03 1.40
C ASP A 42 3.33 20.82 1.17
N CYS A 43 4.46 20.11 1.08
CA CYS A 43 5.78 20.71 0.95
C CYS A 43 6.26 20.89 -0.50
N VAL A 44 5.54 20.40 -1.49
CA VAL A 44 5.91 20.55 -2.91
C VAL A 44 5.94 22.03 -3.29
N ASP A 45 7.12 22.54 -3.62
CA ASP A 45 7.27 23.91 -4.11
C ASP A 45 6.92 23.98 -5.60
N HIS A 46 5.93 24.79 -5.98
CA HIS A 46 5.46 24.91 -7.34
C HIS A 46 6.57 25.35 -8.30
N ASN A 47 7.42 26.30 -7.91
CA ASN A 47 8.49 26.78 -8.78
C ASN A 47 9.53 25.70 -9.05
N LYS A 48 9.89 24.94 -8.02
CA LYS A 48 10.77 23.77 -8.17
C LYS A 48 10.10 22.69 -9.02
N LEU A 49 8.81 22.41 -8.80
CA LEU A 49 8.06 21.43 -9.57
C LEU A 49 8.11 21.72 -11.08
N TRP A 50 7.85 22.99 -11.49
CA TRP A 50 7.87 23.35 -12.90
C TRP A 50 9.26 23.21 -13.51
N LYS A 51 10.31 23.52 -12.75
CA LYS A 51 11.70 23.33 -13.19
C LYS A 51 12.01 21.84 -13.35
N ILE A 52 11.64 21.02 -12.38
CA ILE A 52 11.82 19.57 -12.40
C ILE A 52 11.12 18.94 -13.60
N LEU A 53 9.86 19.28 -13.86
CA LEU A 53 9.11 18.74 -15.01
C LEU A 53 9.80 19.08 -16.32
N LYS A 54 10.36 20.29 -16.45
CA LYS A 54 11.12 20.70 -17.64
C LYS A 54 12.42 19.90 -17.77
N GLU A 55 13.19 19.74 -16.69
CA GLU A 55 14.44 18.96 -16.68
C GLU A 55 14.19 17.48 -16.99
N MET A 56 13.05 16.94 -16.58
CA MET A 56 12.60 15.58 -16.92
C MET A 56 12.08 15.43 -18.36
N GLY A 57 12.09 16.50 -19.15
CA GLY A 57 11.68 16.49 -20.56
C GLY A 57 10.16 16.47 -20.76
N ILE A 58 9.38 16.88 -19.77
CA ILE A 58 7.93 17.04 -19.95
C ILE A 58 7.69 18.24 -20.90
N PRO A 59 6.88 18.07 -21.96
CA PRO A 59 6.60 19.12 -22.93
C PRO A 59 6.06 20.42 -22.31
N ASP A 60 6.56 21.55 -22.79
CA ASP A 60 6.22 22.88 -22.24
C ASP A 60 4.71 23.15 -22.22
N HIS A 61 3.94 22.68 -23.23
CA HIS A 61 2.50 22.88 -23.27
C HIS A 61 1.75 22.12 -22.14
N LEU A 62 2.25 20.93 -21.75
CA LEU A 62 1.67 20.18 -20.61
C LEU A 62 2.04 20.85 -19.30
N THR A 63 3.30 21.28 -19.15
CA THR A 63 3.74 22.02 -17.97
C THR A 63 2.94 23.31 -17.80
N PHE A 64 2.65 24.02 -18.91
CA PHE A 64 1.82 25.23 -18.89
C PHE A 64 0.38 24.93 -18.44
N LEU A 65 -0.24 23.85 -18.95
CA LEU A 65 -1.59 23.45 -18.53
C LEU A 65 -1.62 23.11 -17.04
N LEU A 66 -0.67 22.34 -16.55
CA LEU A 66 -0.58 21.98 -15.12
C LEU A 66 -0.36 23.23 -14.25
N ARG A 67 0.48 24.17 -14.71
CA ARG A 67 0.71 25.43 -14.02
C ARG A 67 -0.57 26.26 -13.91
N ASN A 68 -1.35 26.34 -14.98
CA ASN A 68 -2.63 27.06 -14.98
C ASN A 68 -3.67 26.39 -14.05
N LEU A 69 -3.67 25.06 -13.94
CA LEU A 69 -4.53 24.35 -13.00
C LEU A 69 -4.16 24.62 -11.53
N CYS A 70 -2.89 24.88 -11.24
CA CYS A 70 -2.42 25.21 -9.90
C CYS A 70 -2.46 26.71 -9.61
N ALA A 71 -2.56 27.56 -10.63
CA ALA A 71 -2.55 29.02 -10.48
C ALA A 71 -3.88 29.52 -9.89
N GLY A 72 -3.80 30.47 -8.96
CA GLY A 72 -4.96 31.10 -8.38
C GLY A 72 -5.85 30.21 -7.50
N GLN A 73 -5.30 29.09 -7.03
CA GLN A 73 -6.03 28.26 -6.08
C GLN A 73 -6.14 28.96 -4.73
N GLU A 74 -7.34 29.00 -4.20
CA GLU A 74 -7.66 29.60 -2.91
C GLU A 74 -8.28 28.56 -1.99
N ALA A 75 -8.07 28.69 -0.71
CA ALA A 75 -8.66 27.84 0.31
C ALA A 75 -9.23 28.68 1.45
N THR A 76 -10.20 28.13 2.13
CA THR A 76 -10.71 28.65 3.41
C THR A 76 -10.88 27.49 4.39
N VAL A 77 -10.78 27.79 5.66
CA VAL A 77 -10.94 26.79 6.73
C VAL A 77 -12.25 27.08 7.47
N ARG A 78 -13.10 26.06 7.54
CA ARG A 78 -14.31 26.09 8.36
C ARG A 78 -14.02 25.54 9.74
N THR A 79 -14.15 26.39 10.75
CA THR A 79 -13.98 26.04 12.17
C THR A 79 -15.35 25.97 12.87
N GLY A 80 -15.38 25.47 14.11
CA GLY A 80 -16.60 25.52 14.94
C GLY A 80 -17.10 26.96 15.25
N HIS A 81 -16.25 27.97 15.03
CA HIS A 81 -16.55 29.39 15.30
C HIS A 81 -16.87 30.19 14.02
N GLY A 82 -16.85 29.54 12.84
CA GLY A 82 -17.14 30.19 11.55
C GLY A 82 -16.14 29.82 10.47
N THR A 83 -16.26 30.48 9.32
CA THR A 83 -15.37 30.30 8.16
C THR A 83 -14.32 31.41 8.17
N MET A 84 -13.05 31.06 7.99
CA MET A 84 -11.95 32.02 7.87
C MET A 84 -11.96 32.71 6.50
N ASP A 85 -11.23 33.81 6.39
CA ASP A 85 -11.03 34.48 5.10
C ASP A 85 -10.29 33.56 4.10
N TRP A 86 -10.54 33.78 2.83
CA TRP A 86 -9.90 33.04 1.74
C TRP A 86 -8.41 33.42 1.68
N PHE A 87 -7.55 32.44 1.51
CA PHE A 87 -6.11 32.63 1.30
C PHE A 87 -5.61 31.86 0.08
N GLN A 88 -4.61 32.39 -0.60
CA GLN A 88 -4.02 31.75 -1.77
C GLN A 88 -3.10 30.59 -1.39
N ILE A 89 -3.17 29.52 -2.17
CA ILE A 89 -2.30 28.35 -2.02
C ILE A 89 -1.07 28.57 -2.88
N GLY A 90 0.10 28.82 -2.24
CA GLY A 90 1.36 29.07 -2.94
C GLY A 90 2.27 27.85 -3.09
N LYS A 91 1.93 26.73 -2.42
CA LYS A 91 2.71 25.48 -2.42
C LYS A 91 1.82 24.30 -2.09
N GLY A 92 2.32 23.12 -2.37
CA GLY A 92 1.64 21.86 -2.10
C GLY A 92 0.89 21.29 -3.30
N ALA A 93 0.65 20.00 -3.27
CA ALA A 93 -0.19 19.28 -4.21
C ALA A 93 -1.51 18.95 -3.53
N LEU A 94 -2.63 19.37 -4.12
CA LEU A 94 -3.97 19.26 -3.51
C LEU A 94 -4.32 17.78 -3.25
N GLN A 95 -4.49 17.41 -1.98
CA GLN A 95 -4.95 16.07 -1.61
C GLN A 95 -6.35 15.80 -2.16
N GLY A 96 -6.54 14.63 -2.78
CA GLY A 96 -7.77 14.26 -3.46
C GLY A 96 -7.86 14.70 -4.93
N CYS A 97 -6.92 15.48 -5.43
CA CYS A 97 -6.80 15.76 -6.86
C CYS A 97 -6.17 14.57 -7.59
N ILE A 98 -6.73 14.17 -8.72
CA ILE A 98 -6.27 13.01 -9.50
C ILE A 98 -4.83 13.16 -10.02
N TRP A 99 -4.34 14.38 -10.20
CA TRP A 99 -3.00 14.70 -10.67
C TRP A 99 -1.94 14.73 -9.57
N SER A 100 -2.34 14.97 -8.32
CA SER A 100 -1.39 15.17 -7.22
C SER A 100 -0.47 13.97 -6.95
N PRO A 101 -0.95 12.72 -6.92
CA PRO A 101 -0.08 11.56 -6.79
C PRO A 101 0.92 11.45 -7.93
N CYS A 102 0.49 11.78 -9.15
CA CYS A 102 1.33 11.74 -10.34
C CYS A 102 2.46 12.78 -10.29
N LEU A 103 2.11 14.01 -9.94
CA LEU A 103 3.08 15.10 -9.81
C LEU A 103 4.07 14.82 -8.68
N PHE A 104 3.59 14.30 -7.57
CA PHE A 104 4.47 13.92 -6.46
C PHE A 104 5.42 12.78 -6.85
N ASN A 105 4.93 11.75 -7.55
CA ASN A 105 5.77 10.66 -8.04
C ASN A 105 6.88 11.16 -8.99
N LEU A 106 6.57 12.11 -9.88
CA LEU A 106 7.58 12.73 -10.74
C LEU A 106 8.61 13.52 -9.93
N TYR A 107 8.15 14.24 -8.91
CA TYR A 107 9.02 14.98 -8.00
C TYR A 107 9.95 14.04 -7.23
N ALA A 108 9.42 12.94 -6.67
CA ALA A 108 10.19 11.93 -5.98
C ALA A 108 11.18 11.20 -6.92
N GLU A 109 10.75 10.85 -8.12
CA GLU A 109 11.59 10.22 -9.15
C GLU A 109 12.80 11.09 -9.51
N TYR A 110 12.60 12.41 -9.67
CA TYR A 110 13.69 13.35 -9.90
C TYR A 110 14.71 13.33 -8.75
N ILE A 111 14.25 13.28 -7.49
CA ILE A 111 15.13 13.18 -6.31
C ILE A 111 15.95 11.88 -6.39
N MET A 112 15.30 10.76 -6.72
CA MET A 112 15.98 9.45 -6.80
C MET A 112 17.03 9.42 -7.92
N GLN A 113 16.74 10.01 -9.08
CA GLN A 113 17.69 10.12 -10.19
C GLN A 113 18.91 10.96 -9.81
N ASN A 114 18.72 12.11 -9.17
CA ASN A 114 19.81 12.99 -8.74
C ASN A 114 20.63 12.37 -7.57
N ALA A 115 20.02 11.54 -6.76
CA ALA A 115 20.75 10.78 -5.73
C ALA A 115 21.68 9.71 -6.35
N GLY A 116 21.67 9.53 -7.69
CA GLY A 116 22.52 8.59 -8.40
C GLY A 116 22.25 7.15 -8.01
N LEU A 117 20.99 6.82 -7.75
CA LEU A 117 20.54 5.46 -7.48
C LEU A 117 20.36 4.71 -8.79
N ASP A 118 21.43 4.62 -9.59
CA ASP A 118 21.42 3.84 -10.82
C ASP A 118 21.12 2.38 -10.50
N GLU A 119 20.20 1.79 -11.25
CA GLU A 119 19.75 0.39 -11.11
C GLU A 119 20.90 -0.64 -11.21
N THR A 120 22.07 -0.20 -11.67
CA THR A 120 23.20 -1.09 -12.00
C THR A 120 24.09 -1.47 -10.83
N GLN A 121 24.18 -0.68 -9.76
CA GLN A 121 25.25 -0.84 -8.76
C GLN A 121 24.79 -1.31 -7.38
N ALA A 122 23.53 -1.18 -7.01
CA ALA A 122 23.10 -1.55 -5.68
C ALA A 122 21.58 -1.77 -5.62
N GLY A 123 21.17 -2.86 -5.08
CA GLY A 123 19.78 -3.28 -4.96
C GLY A 123 19.69 -4.79 -4.82
N ILE A 124 18.47 -5.29 -4.82
CA ILE A 124 18.20 -6.73 -4.78
C ILE A 124 17.89 -7.20 -6.20
N LYS A 125 18.52 -8.27 -6.65
CA LYS A 125 18.21 -8.87 -7.96
C LYS A 125 16.96 -9.74 -7.85
N ILE A 126 15.87 -9.28 -8.46
CA ILE A 126 14.60 -10.02 -8.59
C ILE A 126 14.32 -10.21 -10.07
N ALA A 127 14.11 -11.45 -10.51
CA ALA A 127 13.78 -11.79 -11.91
C ALA A 127 14.68 -11.10 -12.95
N ARG A 128 16.02 -11.08 -12.72
CA ARG A 128 17.05 -10.42 -13.55
C ARG A 128 17.06 -8.87 -13.52
N ARG A 129 16.14 -8.24 -12.78
CA ARG A 129 16.14 -6.79 -12.57
C ARG A 129 16.76 -6.47 -11.22
N ASN A 130 17.48 -5.36 -11.15
CA ASN A 130 18.03 -4.85 -9.92
C ASN A 130 17.05 -3.81 -9.34
N ILE A 131 16.49 -4.07 -8.18
CA ILE A 131 15.52 -3.18 -7.54
C ILE A 131 16.14 -2.65 -6.26
N ASN A 132 16.30 -1.34 -6.16
CA ASN A 132 16.87 -0.65 -5.01
C ASN A 132 15.83 0.18 -4.23
N ASN A 133 14.76 0.58 -4.88
CA ASN A 133 13.65 1.30 -4.25
C ASN A 133 12.30 0.87 -4.82
N LEU A 134 11.26 1.02 -4.00
CA LEU A 134 9.86 0.95 -4.40
C LEU A 134 9.16 2.15 -3.77
N GLY A 135 8.62 3.03 -4.59
CA GLY A 135 7.92 4.23 -4.15
C GLY A 135 6.47 4.23 -4.59
N TYR A 136 5.60 4.64 -3.69
CA TYR A 136 4.22 4.97 -3.98
C TYR A 136 3.87 6.27 -3.26
N THR A 137 3.73 7.33 -4.02
CA THR A 137 3.54 8.69 -3.49
C THR A 137 4.63 9.07 -2.47
N ASP A 138 4.26 9.38 -1.23
CA ASP A 138 5.14 9.76 -0.14
C ASP A 138 5.78 8.58 0.61
N GLU A 139 5.22 7.37 0.49
CA GLU A 139 5.84 6.17 1.05
C GLU A 139 6.89 5.57 0.08
N THR A 140 8.11 5.42 0.53
CA THR A 140 9.17 4.77 -0.25
C THR A 140 9.89 3.73 0.59
N THR A 141 10.14 2.57 -0.02
CA THR A 141 10.92 1.48 0.58
C THR A 141 12.24 1.33 -0.16
N PHE A 142 13.35 1.48 0.53
CA PHE A 142 14.68 1.16 0.02
C PHE A 142 15.09 -0.27 0.36
N MET A 143 15.85 -0.88 -0.55
CA MET A 143 16.32 -2.24 -0.40
C MET A 143 17.80 -2.33 -0.75
N ALA A 144 18.58 -3.03 0.07
CA ALA A 144 19.99 -3.29 -0.21
C ALA A 144 20.47 -4.63 0.36
N GLU A 145 21.52 -5.18 -0.24
CA GLU A 145 22.18 -6.42 0.22
C GLU A 145 23.13 -6.19 1.41
N SER A 146 23.45 -4.93 1.76
CA SER A 146 24.28 -4.59 2.92
C SER A 146 23.84 -3.32 3.63
N LYS A 147 24.18 -3.24 4.91
CA LYS A 147 23.89 -2.11 5.78
C LYS A 147 24.53 -0.81 5.28
N GLU A 148 25.78 -0.92 4.84
CA GLU A 148 26.59 0.21 4.38
C GLU A 148 26.02 0.82 3.09
N LYS A 149 25.60 -0.03 2.15
CA LYS A 149 24.95 0.40 0.92
C LYS A 149 23.64 1.12 1.22
N LEU A 150 22.79 0.55 2.09
CA LEU A 150 21.53 1.17 2.46
C LEU A 150 21.74 2.54 3.13
N LYS A 151 22.74 2.63 4.04
CA LYS A 151 23.11 3.90 4.67
C LYS A 151 23.56 4.95 3.65
N SER A 152 24.43 4.57 2.71
CA SER A 152 24.90 5.46 1.64
C SER A 152 23.74 5.98 0.79
N PHE A 153 22.75 5.13 0.48
CA PHE A 153 21.56 5.55 -0.27
C PHE A 153 20.74 6.57 0.51
N LEU A 154 20.44 6.27 1.76
CA LEU A 154 19.64 7.14 2.60
C LEU A 154 20.26 8.52 2.74
N MET A 155 21.59 8.61 2.90
CA MET A 155 22.29 9.89 3.00
C MET A 155 22.14 10.72 1.72
N LYS A 156 22.36 10.11 0.55
CA LYS A 156 22.21 10.80 -0.73
C LYS A 156 20.77 11.26 -0.98
N VAL A 157 19.79 10.40 -0.72
CA VAL A 157 18.38 10.75 -0.89
C VAL A 157 17.95 11.83 0.08
N LYS A 158 18.43 11.80 1.33
CA LYS A 158 18.19 12.86 2.31
C LYS A 158 18.69 14.21 1.80
N GLU A 159 19.93 14.27 1.33
CA GLU A 159 20.53 15.49 0.79
C GLU A 159 19.74 16.03 -0.41
N GLU A 160 19.40 15.19 -1.39
CA GLU A 160 18.64 15.61 -2.57
C GLU A 160 17.19 15.99 -2.21
N SER A 161 16.58 15.32 -1.25
CA SER A 161 15.25 15.68 -0.75
C SER A 161 15.25 17.05 -0.08
N GLU A 162 16.24 17.37 0.72
CA GLU A 162 16.39 18.68 1.36
C GLU A 162 16.61 19.79 0.32
N LYS A 163 17.43 19.55 -0.74
CA LYS A 163 17.57 20.47 -1.87
C LYS A 163 16.24 20.71 -2.58
N ALA A 164 15.44 19.68 -2.72
CA ALA A 164 14.10 19.77 -3.28
C ALA A 164 13.09 20.43 -2.32
N GLY A 165 13.41 20.57 -1.04
CA GLY A 165 12.53 21.17 -0.02
C GLY A 165 11.60 20.15 0.65
N LEU A 166 11.88 18.85 0.51
CA LEU A 166 11.19 17.79 1.22
C LEU A 166 12.02 17.34 2.43
N LYS A 167 11.34 17.12 3.56
CA LYS A 167 11.95 16.53 4.74
C LYS A 167 11.69 15.04 4.77
N LEU A 168 12.77 14.27 4.67
CA LEU A 168 12.72 12.82 4.75
C LEU A 168 12.59 12.38 6.20
N ASN A 169 11.61 11.50 6.47
CA ASN A 169 11.39 10.89 7.75
C ASN A 169 11.64 9.37 7.65
N ILE A 170 12.67 8.88 8.32
CA ILE A 170 12.97 7.45 8.34
C ILE A 170 12.11 6.82 9.44
N THR A 171 11.15 5.99 9.03
CA THR A 171 10.15 5.44 9.94
C THR A 171 10.68 4.17 10.62
N THR A 172 11.16 3.20 9.83
CA THR A 172 11.58 1.90 10.38
C THR A 172 12.61 1.23 9.47
N ILE A 173 13.56 0.56 10.07
CA ILE A 173 14.52 -0.30 9.36
C ILE A 173 14.23 -1.76 9.71
N MET A 174 14.13 -2.61 8.70
CA MET A 174 13.98 -4.05 8.84
C MET A 174 15.11 -4.79 8.15
N ALA A 175 15.48 -5.98 8.66
CA ALA A 175 16.34 -6.90 7.93
C ALA A 175 15.82 -8.33 8.05
N SER A 176 16.14 -9.16 7.05
CA SER A 176 15.85 -10.59 7.05
C SER A 176 16.66 -11.38 8.08
N GLY A 177 17.63 -10.73 8.75
CA GLY A 177 18.48 -11.28 9.81
C GLY A 177 18.43 -10.42 11.08
N PRO A 178 19.17 -10.83 12.14
CA PRO A 178 19.19 -10.09 13.39
C PRO A 178 19.84 -8.72 13.21
N ILE A 179 19.10 -7.66 13.58
CA ILE A 179 19.62 -6.29 13.65
C ILE A 179 19.84 -5.95 15.12
N THR A 180 21.05 -5.52 15.47
CA THR A 180 21.40 -5.15 16.85
C THR A 180 21.15 -3.68 17.15
N SER A 181 21.50 -2.79 16.25
CA SER A 181 21.23 -1.35 16.32
C SER A 181 21.56 -0.68 15.00
N TRP A 182 20.92 0.43 14.71
CA TRP A 182 21.21 1.22 13.52
C TRP A 182 21.28 2.71 13.89
N GLN A 183 22.36 3.35 13.45
CA GLN A 183 22.53 4.80 13.63
C GLN A 183 22.78 5.47 12.27
N ILE A 184 22.06 6.55 12.02
CA ILE A 184 22.20 7.45 10.87
C ILE A 184 22.33 8.87 11.41
N ASP A 185 23.39 9.59 11.04
CA ASP A 185 23.67 10.96 11.51
C ASP A 185 23.68 11.12 13.04
N GLY A 186 24.08 10.09 13.77
CA GLY A 186 24.09 10.10 15.24
C GLY A 186 22.73 9.80 15.89
N GLU A 187 21.66 9.68 15.12
CA GLU A 187 20.34 9.29 15.61
C GLU A 187 20.18 7.77 15.54
N THR A 188 19.66 7.18 16.63
CA THR A 188 19.34 5.75 16.66
C THR A 188 18.01 5.53 15.98
N MET A 189 18.01 4.70 14.93
CA MET A 189 16.81 4.36 14.16
C MET A 189 16.06 3.19 14.81
N ASP A 190 14.74 3.24 14.74
CA ASP A 190 13.89 2.15 15.14
C ASP A 190 14.12 0.93 14.23
N THR A 191 14.43 -0.20 14.86
CA THR A 191 14.59 -1.47 14.17
C THR A 191 13.38 -2.34 14.47
N GLY A 192 12.50 -2.47 13.49
CA GLY A 192 11.26 -3.24 13.60
C GLY A 192 11.41 -4.67 13.05
N ARG A 193 10.64 -5.59 13.60
CA ARG A 193 10.41 -6.91 13.01
C ARG A 193 9.23 -6.94 12.05
N ASP A 194 8.40 -5.92 12.12
CA ASP A 194 7.24 -5.73 11.25
C ASP A 194 7.03 -4.25 10.94
N PHE A 195 6.38 -3.98 9.82
CA PHE A 195 6.01 -2.65 9.37
C PHE A 195 4.70 -2.72 8.59
N ILE A 196 3.91 -1.64 8.65
CA ILE A 196 2.70 -1.50 7.83
C ILE A 196 3.03 -0.53 6.71
N SER A 197 3.13 -1.04 5.47
CA SER A 197 3.30 -0.24 4.27
C SER A 197 2.07 -0.39 3.39
N LEU A 198 1.58 0.72 2.85
CA LEU A 198 0.37 0.76 2.00
C LEU A 198 -0.81 0.00 2.61
N GLY A 199 -0.96 0.07 3.92
CA GLY A 199 -2.05 -0.61 4.63
C GLY A 199 -1.89 -2.12 4.81
N SER A 200 -0.79 -2.73 4.35
CA SER A 200 -0.49 -4.16 4.54
C SER A 200 0.69 -4.36 5.49
N LYS A 201 0.55 -5.32 6.42
CA LYS A 201 1.59 -5.62 7.40
C LYS A 201 2.61 -6.60 6.85
N THR A 202 3.85 -6.12 6.71
CA THR A 202 5.00 -6.91 6.29
C THR A 202 5.85 -7.29 7.50
N THR A 203 6.35 -8.53 7.55
CA THR A 203 7.21 -9.04 8.62
C THR A 203 8.58 -9.44 8.07
N ALA A 204 9.63 -9.29 8.86
CA ALA A 204 11.00 -9.61 8.45
C ALA A 204 11.22 -11.09 8.10
N ASP A 205 10.42 -12.00 8.67
CA ASP A 205 10.45 -13.43 8.39
C ASP A 205 9.53 -13.84 7.22
N GLY A 206 8.75 -12.88 6.67
CA GLY A 206 7.78 -13.09 5.59
C GLY A 206 6.60 -13.97 5.98
N ASP A 207 6.29 -14.11 7.28
CA ASP A 207 5.09 -14.84 7.72
C ASP A 207 3.85 -13.95 7.67
N CYS A 208 2.97 -14.20 6.71
CA CYS A 208 1.71 -13.46 6.54
C CYS A 208 0.61 -13.82 7.55
N SER A 209 0.87 -14.75 8.48
CA SER A 209 -0.16 -15.21 9.45
C SER A 209 -0.72 -14.09 10.32
N HIS A 210 0.11 -13.11 10.67
CA HIS A 210 -0.30 -11.93 11.45
C HIS A 210 -1.17 -10.99 10.61
N GLU A 211 -0.80 -10.78 9.35
CA GLU A 211 -1.58 -9.95 8.43
C GLU A 211 -2.94 -10.58 8.12
N ILE A 212 -2.98 -11.87 7.82
CA ILE A 212 -4.25 -12.60 7.63
C ILE A 212 -5.16 -12.41 8.84
N LYS A 213 -4.66 -12.58 10.07
CA LYS A 213 -5.45 -12.37 11.28
C LYS A 213 -5.98 -10.93 11.38
N ARG A 214 -5.16 -9.93 11.06
CA ARG A 214 -5.52 -8.52 11.05
C ARG A 214 -6.63 -8.23 10.04
N CYS A 215 -6.48 -8.70 8.80
CA CYS A 215 -7.47 -8.53 7.75
C CYS A 215 -8.80 -9.22 8.08
N LEU A 216 -8.76 -10.43 8.65
CA LEU A 216 -9.96 -11.13 9.13
C LEU A 216 -10.67 -10.35 10.26
N LEU A 217 -9.92 -9.69 11.16
CA LEU A 217 -10.50 -8.83 12.19
C LEU A 217 -11.17 -7.59 11.59
N LEU A 218 -10.53 -6.95 10.61
CA LEU A 218 -11.12 -5.82 9.86
C LEU A 218 -12.37 -6.25 9.11
N GLY A 219 -12.35 -7.40 8.45
CA GLY A 219 -13.52 -7.97 7.79
C GLY A 219 -14.68 -8.26 8.75
N ARG A 220 -14.39 -8.73 9.98
CA ARG A 220 -15.42 -8.87 11.02
C ARG A 220 -16.04 -7.53 11.42
N LYS A 221 -15.23 -6.47 11.54
CA LYS A 221 -15.73 -5.12 11.81
C LYS A 221 -16.60 -4.62 10.65
N ALA A 222 -16.14 -4.79 9.40
CA ALA A 222 -16.91 -4.42 8.21
C ALA A 222 -18.27 -5.17 8.17
N MET A 223 -18.27 -6.47 8.43
CA MET A 223 -19.50 -7.27 8.49
C MET A 223 -20.42 -6.84 9.63
N ALA A 224 -19.88 -6.43 10.78
CA ALA A 224 -20.67 -5.90 11.89
C ALA A 224 -21.34 -4.56 11.54
N ASN A 225 -20.65 -3.69 10.80
CA ASN A 225 -21.24 -2.44 10.32
C ASN A 225 -22.40 -2.64 9.34
N LEU A 226 -22.43 -3.78 8.64
CA LEU A 226 -23.52 -4.16 7.74
C LEU A 226 -24.68 -4.87 8.45
N ASP A 227 -24.63 -5.07 9.75
CA ASP A 227 -25.57 -5.90 10.50
C ASP A 227 -27.02 -5.41 10.39
N SER A 228 -27.25 -4.10 10.44
CA SER A 228 -28.56 -3.49 10.25
C SER A 228 -29.15 -3.81 8.87
N ILE A 229 -28.34 -3.73 7.83
CA ILE A 229 -28.72 -4.00 6.44
C ILE A 229 -28.98 -5.50 6.25
N VAL A 230 -28.07 -6.32 6.75
CA VAL A 230 -28.19 -7.80 6.68
C VAL A 230 -29.45 -8.29 7.41
N LYS A 231 -29.81 -7.66 8.53
CA LYS A 231 -31.02 -7.94 9.29
C LYS A 231 -32.29 -7.35 8.69
N GLY A 232 -32.20 -6.33 7.81
CA GLY A 232 -33.35 -5.71 7.15
C GLY A 232 -34.18 -6.73 6.37
N ARG A 233 -35.52 -6.61 6.43
CA ARG A 233 -36.43 -7.50 5.69
C ARG A 233 -36.67 -7.01 4.26
N ASP A 234 -36.47 -5.72 4.03
CA ASP A 234 -36.79 -5.05 2.76
C ASP A 234 -35.74 -5.29 1.67
N ILE A 235 -34.57 -5.85 2.04
CA ILE A 235 -33.48 -6.13 1.13
C ILE A 235 -33.48 -7.61 0.77
N THR A 236 -33.55 -7.88 -0.52
CA THR A 236 -33.54 -9.26 -1.05
C THR A 236 -32.20 -9.97 -0.79
N TYR A 237 -32.27 -11.29 -0.66
CA TYR A 237 -31.09 -12.12 -0.36
C TYR A 237 -29.94 -11.93 -1.35
N PRO A 238 -30.13 -11.93 -2.69
CA PRO A 238 -29.04 -11.69 -3.64
C PRO A 238 -28.35 -10.34 -3.45
N LYS A 239 -29.09 -9.28 -3.11
CA LYS A 239 -28.51 -7.96 -2.84
C LYS A 239 -27.64 -7.99 -1.58
N LYS A 240 -28.04 -8.72 -0.55
CA LYS A 240 -27.23 -8.90 0.66
C LYS A 240 -25.93 -9.64 0.38
N VAL A 241 -25.99 -10.70 -0.44
CA VAL A 241 -24.79 -11.44 -0.89
C VAL A 241 -23.85 -10.53 -1.65
N HIS A 242 -24.37 -9.77 -2.61
CA HIS A 242 -23.59 -8.80 -3.37
C HIS A 242 -22.91 -7.78 -2.46
N LEU A 243 -23.62 -7.27 -1.47
CA LEU A 243 -23.10 -6.31 -0.52
C LEU A 243 -21.92 -6.86 0.31
N VAL A 244 -22.04 -8.09 0.80
CA VAL A 244 -20.96 -8.76 1.52
C VAL A 244 -19.73 -8.96 0.62
N LYS A 245 -19.95 -9.40 -0.63
CA LYS A 245 -18.88 -9.55 -1.62
C LYS A 245 -18.19 -8.24 -1.95
N ALA A 246 -18.93 -7.14 -2.08
CA ALA A 246 -18.39 -5.85 -2.47
C ALA A 246 -17.74 -5.08 -1.32
N MET A 247 -18.17 -5.28 -0.07
CA MET A 247 -17.75 -4.44 1.06
C MET A 247 -16.93 -5.18 2.12
N VAL A 248 -17.09 -6.50 2.25
CA VAL A 248 -16.39 -7.26 3.28
C VAL A 248 -15.18 -8.01 2.71
N PHE A 249 -15.38 -8.70 1.59
CA PHE A 249 -14.31 -9.53 1.01
C PHE A 249 -13.12 -8.71 0.51
N PRO A 250 -13.26 -7.55 -0.14
CA PRO A 250 -12.11 -6.73 -0.52
C PRO A 250 -11.29 -6.24 0.68
N VAL A 251 -11.91 -6.02 1.83
CA VAL A 251 -11.20 -5.66 3.07
C VAL A 251 -10.35 -6.83 3.58
N VAL A 252 -10.88 -8.06 3.48
CA VAL A 252 -10.17 -9.26 3.93
C VAL A 252 -9.04 -9.64 2.99
N MET A 253 -9.26 -9.49 1.69
CA MET A 253 -8.33 -9.90 0.64
C MET A 253 -7.38 -8.77 0.21
N TYR A 254 -7.40 -7.62 0.90
CA TYR A 254 -6.50 -6.52 0.59
C TYR A 254 -5.04 -6.95 0.79
N GLY A 255 -4.22 -6.80 -0.27
CA GLY A 255 -2.80 -7.17 -0.28
C GLY A 255 -2.55 -8.69 -0.34
N CYS A 256 -3.57 -9.52 -0.61
CA CYS A 256 -3.44 -10.98 -0.62
C CYS A 256 -2.49 -11.51 -1.69
N GLU A 257 -2.25 -10.75 -2.75
CA GLU A 257 -1.30 -11.05 -3.82
C GLU A 257 0.14 -11.19 -3.29
N SER A 258 0.44 -10.54 -2.16
CA SER A 258 1.74 -10.62 -1.50
C SER A 258 1.85 -11.79 -0.50
N TRP A 259 0.76 -12.49 -0.19
CA TRP A 259 0.74 -13.49 0.87
C TRP A 259 1.32 -14.84 0.42
N THR A 260 2.23 -15.37 1.19
CA THR A 260 2.67 -16.77 1.11
C THR A 260 1.83 -17.60 2.09
N ILE A 261 0.66 -18.05 1.65
CA ILE A 261 -0.31 -18.65 2.55
C ILE A 261 0.03 -20.10 2.86
N LYS A 262 0.15 -20.39 4.15
CA LYS A 262 0.25 -21.75 4.69
C LYS A 262 -1.16 -22.34 4.85
N LYS A 263 -1.28 -23.67 4.87
CA LYS A 263 -2.55 -24.40 5.06
C LYS A 263 -3.43 -23.86 6.21
N GLY A 264 -2.80 -23.47 7.33
CA GLY A 264 -3.55 -22.87 8.44
C GLY A 264 -4.10 -21.48 8.17
N GLY A 265 -3.51 -20.73 7.20
CA GLY A 265 -4.05 -19.46 6.72
C GLY A 265 -5.30 -19.69 5.89
N CYS A 266 -5.27 -20.62 4.92
CA CYS A 266 -6.43 -20.99 4.11
C CYS A 266 -7.60 -21.37 5.00
N GLN A 267 -7.38 -22.26 5.96
CA GLN A 267 -8.44 -22.71 6.90
C GLN A 267 -9.08 -21.55 7.67
N ARG A 268 -8.33 -20.51 8.03
CA ARG A 268 -8.89 -19.33 8.72
C ARG A 268 -9.73 -18.47 7.79
N ILE A 269 -9.31 -18.31 6.53
CA ILE A 269 -10.06 -17.58 5.51
C ILE A 269 -11.38 -18.30 5.22
N ASP A 270 -11.33 -19.62 5.00
CA ASP A 270 -12.51 -20.45 4.77
C ASP A 270 -13.49 -20.40 5.95
N ALA A 271 -12.97 -20.46 7.17
CA ALA A 271 -13.79 -20.34 8.38
C ALA A 271 -14.45 -18.97 8.52
N PHE A 272 -13.76 -17.90 8.09
CA PHE A 272 -14.32 -16.56 8.07
C PHE A 272 -15.41 -16.43 7.01
N GLU A 273 -15.20 -16.97 5.82
CA GLU A 273 -16.21 -16.99 4.77
C GLU A 273 -17.50 -17.66 5.25
N LEU A 274 -17.37 -18.87 5.81
CA LEU A 274 -18.50 -19.60 6.38
C LEU A 274 -19.19 -18.82 7.50
N TRP A 275 -18.44 -18.10 8.33
CA TRP A 275 -18.98 -17.24 9.37
C TRP A 275 -19.82 -16.08 8.78
N CYS A 276 -19.37 -15.46 7.69
CA CYS A 276 -20.12 -14.43 6.98
C CYS A 276 -21.46 -14.99 6.45
N TRP A 277 -21.43 -16.18 5.82
CA TRP A 277 -22.61 -16.80 5.25
C TRP A 277 -23.60 -17.26 6.34
N ARG A 278 -23.14 -17.83 7.44
CA ARG A 278 -23.99 -18.17 8.59
C ARG A 278 -24.70 -16.94 9.14
N ARG A 279 -24.00 -15.82 9.25
CA ARG A 279 -24.56 -14.55 9.74
C ARG A 279 -25.60 -14.00 8.77
N LEU A 280 -25.35 -14.06 7.47
CA LEU A 280 -26.27 -13.63 6.44
C LEU A 280 -27.54 -14.48 6.38
N LEU A 281 -27.40 -15.80 6.50
CA LEU A 281 -28.51 -16.77 6.57
C LEU A 281 -29.21 -16.80 7.95
N ARG A 282 -28.69 -16.05 8.93
CA ARG A 282 -29.19 -16.01 10.31
C ARG A 282 -29.19 -17.37 11.01
N PHE A 283 -28.30 -18.27 10.64
CA PHE A 283 -28.15 -19.52 11.35
C PHE A 283 -27.30 -19.31 12.60
N PRO A 284 -27.85 -19.58 13.80
CA PRO A 284 -27.01 -19.61 14.99
C PRO A 284 -25.97 -20.72 14.84
N TRP A 285 -24.79 -20.49 15.37
CA TRP A 285 -23.72 -21.51 15.32
C TRP A 285 -24.12 -22.81 16.02
N THR A 286 -25.08 -22.74 16.96
CA THR A 286 -25.71 -23.89 17.68
C THR A 286 -26.59 -24.75 16.77
N ALA A 287 -27.06 -24.20 15.62
CA ALA A 287 -27.75 -25.04 14.64
C ALA A 287 -26.70 -25.97 14.00
N ARG A 288 -26.82 -27.28 14.28
CA ARG A 288 -25.89 -28.34 13.84
C ARG A 288 -25.94 -28.57 12.31
N ARG A 289 -25.82 -27.50 11.50
CA ARG A 289 -25.76 -27.58 10.05
C ARG A 289 -24.32 -27.75 9.59
N SER A 290 -24.11 -28.66 8.64
CA SER A 290 -22.79 -28.87 8.03
C SER A 290 -22.37 -27.67 7.16
N ASN A 291 -21.06 -27.43 7.03
CA ASN A 291 -20.54 -26.38 6.17
C ASN A 291 -20.98 -26.55 4.72
N GLN A 292 -21.04 -27.80 4.23
CA GLN A 292 -21.52 -28.12 2.90
C GLN A 292 -23.00 -27.74 2.68
N SER A 293 -23.87 -27.91 3.70
CA SER A 293 -25.28 -27.51 3.58
C SER A 293 -25.44 -26.00 3.50
N ILE A 294 -24.58 -25.24 4.17
CA ILE A 294 -24.57 -23.77 4.12
C ILE A 294 -24.11 -23.30 2.74
N LEU A 295 -23.02 -23.84 2.25
CA LEU A 295 -22.51 -23.50 0.91
C LEU A 295 -23.55 -23.84 -0.16
N LYS A 296 -24.17 -25.02 -0.12
CA LYS A 296 -25.24 -25.38 -1.06
C LYS A 296 -26.38 -24.35 -1.05
N GLU A 297 -26.82 -23.90 0.11
CA GLU A 297 -27.89 -22.91 0.23
C GLU A 297 -27.47 -21.54 -0.35
N MET A 298 -26.19 -21.20 -0.21
CA MET A 298 -25.62 -20.00 -0.84
C MET A 298 -25.57 -20.09 -2.37
N PHE A 299 -25.42 -21.29 -2.92
CA PHE A 299 -25.31 -21.54 -4.36
C PHE A 299 -26.65 -21.76 -5.07
N ILE A 300 -27.76 -22.00 -4.36
CA ILE A 300 -29.13 -22.20 -4.92
C ILE A 300 -29.68 -20.97 -5.68
N GLY A 301 -28.91 -19.99 -5.99
CA GLY A 301 -29.31 -18.83 -6.81
C GLY A 301 -28.25 -18.43 -7.84
N ARG A 302 -27.23 -19.24 -8.04
CA ARG A 302 -26.17 -19.00 -9.03
C ARG A 302 -26.41 -19.81 -10.31
N THR A 303 -26.12 -19.22 -11.43
CA THR A 303 -26.03 -19.96 -12.70
C THR A 303 -24.84 -20.92 -12.66
N ASP A 304 -24.94 -22.08 -13.30
CA ASP A 304 -23.97 -23.19 -13.21
C ASP A 304 -22.52 -22.79 -13.49
N VAL A 305 -22.27 -21.72 -14.24
CA VAL A 305 -20.93 -21.20 -14.57
C VAL A 305 -20.22 -20.53 -13.38
N GLU A 306 -20.97 -20.02 -12.41
CA GLU A 306 -20.42 -19.37 -11.23
C GLU A 306 -20.20 -20.33 -10.04
N ALA A 307 -20.67 -21.56 -10.13
CA ALA A 307 -20.69 -22.50 -9.00
C ALA A 307 -19.31 -23.13 -8.70
N GLU A 308 -18.40 -23.13 -9.66
CA GLU A 308 -17.09 -23.80 -9.53
C GLU A 308 -15.99 -22.91 -8.95
N THR A 309 -16.19 -21.59 -8.87
CA THR A 309 -15.18 -20.68 -8.31
C THR A 309 -15.32 -20.51 -6.81
N PRO A 310 -14.25 -20.67 -6.02
CA PRO A 310 -14.22 -20.29 -4.62
C PRO A 310 -14.62 -18.82 -4.49
N LEU A 311 -15.40 -18.47 -3.46
CA LEU A 311 -15.96 -17.13 -3.34
C LEU A 311 -14.94 -16.08 -2.87
N LEU A 312 -13.93 -16.50 -2.12
CA LEU A 312 -12.87 -15.65 -1.58
C LEU A 312 -11.50 -15.95 -2.18
N TRP A 313 -11.31 -17.11 -2.77
CA TRP A 313 -9.99 -17.55 -3.20
C TRP A 313 -10.00 -17.90 -4.69
N PRO A 314 -9.04 -17.36 -5.50
CA PRO A 314 -8.87 -17.78 -6.89
C PRO A 314 -8.32 -19.20 -7.00
#